data_1473a9ed55136216632acdf3fdd67c53
#
_entry.id   1473a9ed55136216632acdf3fdd67c53
#
_cell.length_a   1.000
_cell.length_b   1.000
_cell.length_c   1.000
_cell.angle_alpha   90.00
_cell.angle_beta   90.00
_cell.angle_gamma   90.00
#
_symmetry.space_group_name_H-M   'P 1'
#
loop_
_entity.id
_entity.type
_entity.pdbx_description
1 polymer ?
#
loop_
_entity_poly.entity_id
_entity_poly.type
_entity_poly.pdbx_seq_one_letter_code
_entity_poly.pdbx_strand_id
1 'polypeptide(L)'
;LRGDWYVINQLILQVKCGDFSTICTTLLLFDTAVFNRFNLHLSSVVWNLLVNPENGEMSRDWQIFFAPMPIILLAQMLFSRWSWEKLRSLERQKWLKGTGIFLTATFIATHLIYAWADAYLYRPITMQRSNFPLSYPMTARSFLEKHGFLDGEEYTQKLEQEGRLDALKIDYPKKELTYAPITHKSNILIVTVSGLRHDAISSEKMPKLAEFATSSTEFTNHYSTGNSNNAGLIGLFYGLNANYTDSILSNHTQSVLIKKLRAENYQLGLFSATNFKDSVFRQALFREMKLSSNKTNKPNNESAVKNLNDFIKAQKTDSPWFAYLDLALETKKPSDYDRTLQDIDSLLAKALETTPLENTLVIITSEHGVTFNEMNEKERENYFGRDEVQVPLLVYWKDLPVGKQYGLSSHTDILPALMRQIFHVENRLMDYTQGYNLFDLSGRDWVQASNFNWNVIIQSDGTQYHINRKGNYKKFNPNYEEQSSDRPPLGLFLETFQLDNQFFEK
;
A
#
# COMPACT_ATOMS: atom_id res chain seq x y z
N LEU A 1 -41.44 50.25 13.12
CA LEU A 1 -40.13 50.23 12.44
C LEU A 1 -39.00 49.51 13.19
N ARG A 2 -38.88 49.59 14.55
CA ARG A 2 -37.87 48.81 15.32
C ARG A 2 -38.30 47.37 15.55
N GLY A 3 -39.59 47.09 15.71
CA GLY A 3 -40.14 45.74 15.90
C GLY A 3 -40.03 44.88 14.63
N ASP A 4 -40.29 45.47 13.48
CA ASP A 4 -40.28 44.74 12.20
C ASP A 4 -38.86 44.32 11.79
N TRP A 5 -37.87 45.18 12.04
CA TRP A 5 -36.46 44.88 11.76
C TRP A 5 -35.91 43.72 12.62
N TYR A 6 -36.38 43.65 13.89
CA TYR A 6 -35.97 42.55 14.79
C TYR A 6 -36.59 41.22 14.37
N VAL A 7 -37.84 41.21 13.94
CA VAL A 7 -38.53 40.01 13.42
C VAL A 7 -37.90 39.51 12.14
N ILE A 8 -37.57 40.43 11.21
CA ILE A 8 -36.89 40.08 9.95
C ILE A 8 -35.50 39.48 10.20
N ASN A 9 -34.69 40.09 11.09
CA ASN A 9 -33.38 39.52 11.43
C ASN A 9 -33.48 38.16 12.10
N GLN A 10 -34.48 37.92 12.93
CA GLN A 10 -34.73 36.63 13.55
C GLN A 10 -35.13 35.57 12.52
N LEU A 11 -35.98 35.94 11.56
CA LEU A 11 -36.39 35.02 10.48
C LEU A 11 -35.22 34.67 9.58
N ILE A 12 -34.36 35.63 9.23
CA ILE A 12 -33.13 35.41 8.46
C ILE A 12 -32.15 34.49 9.21
N LEU A 13 -32.03 34.65 10.54
CA LEU A 13 -31.16 33.81 11.34
C LEU A 13 -31.67 32.35 11.41
N GLN A 14 -33.01 32.18 11.55
CA GLN A 14 -33.65 30.87 11.55
C GLN A 14 -33.47 30.13 10.22
N VAL A 15 -33.69 30.83 9.10
CA VAL A 15 -33.52 30.27 7.77
C VAL A 15 -32.07 29.88 7.57
N LYS A 16 -31.09 30.73 7.86
CA LYS A 16 -29.66 30.43 7.74
C LYS A 16 -29.22 29.25 8.61
N CYS A 17 -29.70 29.15 9.85
CA CYS A 17 -29.41 28.01 10.70
C CYS A 17 -30.04 26.71 10.18
N GLY A 18 -31.28 26.78 9.64
CA GLY A 18 -31.97 25.65 9.02
C GLY A 18 -31.24 25.17 7.77
N ASP A 19 -30.85 26.08 6.89
CA ASP A 19 -30.10 25.78 5.67
C ASP A 19 -28.75 25.13 6.00
N PHE A 20 -27.99 25.71 6.92
CA PHE A 20 -26.69 25.16 7.36
C PHE A 20 -26.83 23.77 7.99
N SER A 21 -27.81 23.56 8.85
CA SER A 21 -28.10 22.26 9.45
C SER A 21 -28.49 21.22 8.39
N THR A 22 -29.29 21.63 7.39
CA THR A 22 -29.70 20.75 6.28
C THR A 22 -28.52 20.35 5.43
N ILE A 23 -27.64 21.28 5.08
CA ILE A 23 -26.41 21.00 4.33
C ILE A 23 -25.53 20.02 5.09
N CYS A 24 -25.27 20.28 6.37
CA CYS A 24 -24.45 19.38 7.20
C CYS A 24 -25.06 17.97 7.32
N THR A 25 -26.36 17.87 7.56
CA THR A 25 -27.04 16.56 7.68
C THR A 25 -27.03 15.81 6.35
N THR A 26 -27.26 16.52 5.24
CA THR A 26 -27.22 15.91 3.90
C THR A 26 -25.81 15.42 3.55
N LEU A 27 -24.77 16.21 3.85
CA LEU A 27 -23.38 15.80 3.64
C LEU A 27 -23.01 14.58 4.47
N LEU A 28 -23.46 14.50 5.73
CA LEU A 28 -23.23 13.33 6.60
C LEU A 28 -23.94 12.10 6.07
N LEU A 29 -25.19 12.21 5.62
CA LEU A 29 -25.93 11.09 5.02
C LEU A 29 -25.28 10.63 3.74
N PHE A 30 -24.83 11.58 2.91
CA PHE A 30 -24.13 11.29 1.68
C PHE A 30 -22.78 10.61 1.93
N ASP A 31 -21.98 11.11 2.89
CA ASP A 31 -20.74 10.50 3.31
C ASP A 31 -20.96 9.06 3.82
N THR A 32 -22.00 8.86 4.63
CA THR A 32 -22.36 7.52 5.12
C THR A 32 -22.73 6.57 3.97
N ALA A 33 -23.47 7.05 2.96
CA ALA A 33 -23.84 6.25 1.81
C ALA A 33 -22.61 5.90 0.94
N VAL A 34 -21.70 6.85 0.74
CA VAL A 34 -20.42 6.65 0.04
C VAL A 34 -19.56 5.64 0.82
N PHE A 35 -19.46 5.81 2.13
CA PHE A 35 -18.69 4.91 2.98
C PHE A 35 -19.23 3.48 2.94
N ASN A 36 -20.53 3.29 3.06
CA ASN A 36 -21.15 1.96 3.00
C ASN A 36 -20.94 1.24 1.67
N ARG A 37 -20.77 1.98 0.58
CA ARG A 37 -20.60 1.41 -0.77
C ARG A 37 -19.14 1.21 -1.14
N PHE A 38 -18.26 2.12 -0.72
CA PHE A 38 -16.85 2.17 -1.15
C PHE A 38 -15.86 2.05 -0.01
N ASN A 39 -16.28 2.01 1.25
CA ASN A 39 -15.44 2.11 2.45
C ASN A 39 -14.53 3.36 2.46
N LEU A 40 -14.98 4.43 1.86
CA LEU A 40 -14.26 5.71 1.75
C LEU A 40 -15.14 6.83 2.24
N HIS A 41 -14.59 7.68 3.08
CA HIS A 41 -15.24 8.93 3.44
C HIS A 41 -15.19 9.94 2.28
N LEU A 42 -16.17 10.84 2.26
CA LEU A 42 -16.28 11.88 1.27
C LEU A 42 -15.00 12.74 1.27
N SER A 43 -14.28 12.68 0.17
CA SER A 43 -13.07 13.48 -0.08
C SER A 43 -13.28 14.34 -1.33
N SER A 44 -12.35 15.28 -1.56
CA SER A 44 -12.38 16.08 -2.80
C SER A 44 -12.31 15.23 -4.07
N VAL A 45 -11.66 14.06 -4.00
CA VAL A 45 -11.60 13.08 -5.10
C VAL A 45 -12.95 12.50 -5.37
N VAL A 46 -13.54 11.90 -4.33
CA VAL A 46 -14.86 11.26 -4.43
C VAL A 46 -15.89 12.29 -4.89
N TRP A 47 -15.83 13.51 -4.34
CA TRP A 47 -16.69 14.59 -4.76
C TRP A 47 -16.52 14.95 -6.24
N ASN A 48 -15.31 15.17 -6.72
CA ASN A 48 -15.04 15.51 -8.12
C ASN A 48 -15.42 14.39 -9.09
N LEU A 49 -15.28 13.12 -8.68
CA LEU A 49 -15.72 11.98 -9.47
C LEU A 49 -17.24 11.87 -9.55
N LEU A 50 -17.95 12.22 -8.47
CA LEU A 50 -19.39 12.11 -8.36
C LEU A 50 -20.15 13.28 -9.04
N VAL A 51 -19.62 14.48 -8.93
CA VAL A 51 -20.28 15.72 -9.40
C VAL A 51 -20.02 16.00 -10.89
N ASN A 52 -18.93 15.48 -11.46
CA ASN A 52 -18.56 15.66 -12.87
C ASN A 52 -18.28 14.32 -13.58
N PRO A 53 -19.24 13.42 -13.74
CA PRO A 53 -19.05 12.21 -14.51
C PRO A 53 -19.00 12.54 -16.01
N GLU A 54 -17.96 12.07 -16.72
CA GLU A 54 -17.85 12.23 -18.17
C GLU A 54 -18.88 11.39 -18.94
N ASN A 55 -19.36 10.31 -18.34
CA ASN A 55 -20.35 9.42 -18.94
C ASN A 55 -21.58 9.36 -18.04
N GLY A 56 -22.70 9.96 -18.46
CA GLY A 56 -23.96 10.17 -17.75
C GLY A 56 -24.61 9.01 -16.96
N GLU A 57 -23.96 7.84 -16.85
CA GLU A 57 -24.50 6.68 -16.14
C GLU A 57 -24.46 6.84 -14.61
N MET A 58 -23.47 7.53 -14.05
CA MET A 58 -23.42 7.76 -12.58
C MET A 58 -24.28 8.94 -12.11
N SER A 59 -24.62 9.88 -12.98
CA SER A 59 -25.44 11.04 -12.59
C SER A 59 -26.84 10.64 -12.10
N ARG A 60 -27.40 9.54 -12.59
CA ARG A 60 -28.75 9.08 -12.26
C ARG A 60 -28.84 8.42 -10.89
N ASP A 61 -27.88 7.56 -10.57
CA ASP A 61 -27.81 6.88 -9.27
C ASP A 61 -27.53 7.86 -8.13
N TRP A 62 -26.74 8.91 -8.40
CA TRP A 62 -26.41 9.91 -7.40
C TRP A 62 -27.52 10.95 -7.19
N GLN A 63 -28.36 11.22 -8.17
CA GLN A 63 -29.57 12.03 -7.99
C GLN A 63 -30.50 11.44 -6.93
N ILE A 64 -30.54 10.10 -6.78
CA ILE A 64 -31.33 9.42 -5.75
C ILE A 64 -30.87 9.80 -4.34
N PHE A 65 -29.56 10.03 -4.10
CA PHE A 65 -29.04 10.46 -2.79
C PHE A 65 -29.42 11.89 -2.42
N PHE A 66 -29.70 12.74 -3.39
CA PHE A 66 -30.19 14.10 -3.17
C PHE A 66 -31.72 14.19 -3.11
N ALA A 67 -32.43 13.14 -3.50
CA ALA A 67 -33.90 13.08 -3.44
C ALA A 67 -34.47 13.29 -2.00
N PRO A 68 -33.84 12.81 -0.91
CA PRO A 68 -34.30 13.10 0.44
C PRO A 68 -34.05 14.53 0.92
N MET A 69 -33.22 15.32 0.23
CA MET A 69 -32.83 16.68 0.66
C MET A 69 -34.02 17.62 0.92
N PRO A 70 -35.05 17.70 0.05
CA PRO A 70 -36.22 18.51 0.34
C PRO A 70 -37.00 18.08 1.58
N ILE A 71 -37.07 16.77 1.85
CA ILE A 71 -37.72 16.20 3.02
C ILE A 71 -36.93 16.55 4.29
N ILE A 72 -35.60 16.44 4.23
CA ILE A 72 -34.69 16.82 5.33
C ILE A 72 -34.83 18.31 5.60
N LEU A 73 -34.86 19.17 4.58
CA LEU A 73 -35.03 20.59 4.70
C LEU A 73 -36.38 20.92 5.39
N LEU A 74 -37.45 20.31 4.96
CA LEU A 74 -38.79 20.50 5.56
C LEU A 74 -38.79 20.06 7.03
N ALA A 75 -38.23 18.91 7.33
CA ALA A 75 -38.12 18.41 8.72
C ALA A 75 -37.28 19.35 9.60
N GLN A 76 -36.16 19.86 9.10
CA GLN A 76 -35.30 20.83 9.77
C GLN A 76 -36.02 22.17 9.99
N MET A 77 -36.79 22.66 9.02
CA MET A 77 -37.58 23.90 9.15
C MET A 77 -38.67 23.72 10.23
N LEU A 78 -39.40 22.60 10.22
CA LEU A 78 -40.43 22.29 11.24
C LEU A 78 -39.82 22.16 12.63
N PHE A 79 -38.69 21.45 12.75
CA PHE A 79 -37.98 21.31 14.02
C PHE A 79 -37.40 22.64 14.52
N SER A 80 -36.84 23.46 13.63
CA SER A 80 -36.33 24.78 13.95
C SER A 80 -37.45 25.71 14.48
N ARG A 81 -38.62 25.68 13.84
CA ARG A 81 -39.78 26.43 14.29
C ARG A 81 -40.27 25.98 15.67
N TRP A 82 -40.45 24.67 15.85
CA TRP A 82 -40.86 24.08 17.13
C TRP A 82 -39.84 24.36 18.26
N SER A 83 -38.57 24.19 18.00
CA SER A 83 -37.48 24.50 18.93
C SER A 83 -37.45 25.96 19.32
N TRP A 84 -37.67 26.87 18.37
CA TRP A 84 -37.68 28.30 18.60
C TRP A 84 -38.86 28.72 19.52
N GLU A 85 -40.05 28.19 19.24
CA GLU A 85 -41.23 28.45 20.09
C GLU A 85 -41.01 27.96 21.53
N LYS A 86 -40.39 26.79 21.69
CA LYS A 86 -40.05 26.21 23.02
C LYS A 86 -38.95 26.99 23.71
N LEU A 87 -37.88 27.35 23.04
CA LEU A 87 -36.74 28.09 23.62
C LEU A 87 -37.11 29.52 24.01
N ARG A 88 -38.02 30.15 23.26
CA ARG A 88 -38.51 31.50 23.56
C ARG A 88 -39.34 31.53 24.85
N SER A 89 -40.03 30.45 25.19
CA SER A 89 -40.81 30.31 26.45
C SER A 89 -39.96 29.99 27.67
N LEU A 90 -38.68 29.61 27.47
CA LEU A 90 -37.74 29.28 28.56
C LEU A 90 -36.83 30.49 28.77
N GLU A 91 -37.02 31.25 29.85
CA GLU A 91 -36.12 32.35 30.29
C GLU A 91 -34.67 31.90 30.59
N ARG A 92 -34.02 31.11 29.72
CA ARG A 92 -32.76 30.39 30.00
C ARG A 92 -31.56 30.82 29.18
N GLN A 93 -31.30 32.10 29.04
CA GLN A 93 -30.06 32.60 28.45
C GLN A 93 -28.79 32.07 29.17
N LYS A 94 -28.87 31.77 30.47
CA LYS A 94 -27.72 31.23 31.24
C LYS A 94 -27.34 29.82 30.81
N TRP A 95 -28.33 28.96 30.54
CA TRP A 95 -28.09 27.60 30.08
C TRP A 95 -27.41 27.52 28.68
N LEU A 96 -27.86 28.37 27.74
CA LEU A 96 -27.27 28.46 26.40
C LEU A 96 -25.79 28.87 26.44
N LYS A 97 -25.45 29.86 27.32
CA LYS A 97 -24.05 30.25 27.51
C LYS A 97 -23.22 29.11 28.09
N GLY A 98 -23.72 28.39 29.10
CA GLY A 98 -23.04 27.23 29.66
C GLY A 98 -22.80 26.12 28.65
N THR A 99 -23.81 25.79 27.88
CA THR A 99 -23.69 24.79 26.78
C THR A 99 -22.71 25.24 25.71
N GLY A 100 -22.75 26.51 25.30
CA GLY A 100 -21.81 27.05 24.32
C GLY A 100 -20.35 26.98 24.82
N ILE A 101 -20.11 27.35 26.09
CA ILE A 101 -18.77 27.23 26.70
C ILE A 101 -18.34 25.76 26.76
N PHE A 102 -19.22 24.86 27.17
CA PHE A 102 -18.93 23.42 27.25
C PHE A 102 -18.57 22.84 25.85
N LEU A 103 -19.36 23.13 24.84
CA LEU A 103 -19.08 22.65 23.46
C LEU A 103 -17.77 23.22 22.93
N THR A 104 -17.50 24.51 23.15
CA THR A 104 -16.24 25.13 22.72
C THR A 104 -15.04 24.53 23.47
N ALA A 105 -15.15 24.34 24.78
CA ALA A 105 -14.10 23.71 25.59
C ALA A 105 -13.84 22.27 25.15
N THR A 106 -14.90 21.50 24.89
CA THR A 106 -14.78 20.12 24.38
C THR A 106 -14.14 20.10 22.99
N PHE A 107 -14.53 21.01 22.11
CA PHE A 107 -13.92 21.14 20.78
C PHE A 107 -12.41 21.44 20.88
N ILE A 108 -12.01 22.40 21.70
CA ILE A 108 -10.60 22.72 21.92
C ILE A 108 -9.88 21.51 22.55
N ALA A 109 -10.45 20.88 23.56
CA ALA A 109 -9.86 19.74 24.24
C ALA A 109 -9.62 18.56 23.28
N THR A 110 -10.58 18.24 22.41
CA THR A 110 -10.41 17.16 21.40
C THR A 110 -9.27 17.42 20.45
N HIS A 111 -9.09 18.68 20.00
CA HIS A 111 -7.98 19.05 19.12
C HIS A 111 -6.62 19.01 19.83
N LEU A 112 -6.56 19.46 21.09
CA LEU A 112 -5.34 19.39 21.88
C LEU A 112 -4.93 17.95 22.19
N ILE A 113 -5.90 17.11 22.58
CA ILE A 113 -5.68 15.67 22.82
C ILE A 113 -5.18 14.99 21.55
N TYR A 114 -5.77 15.30 20.40
CA TYR A 114 -5.32 14.73 19.13
C TYR A 114 -3.91 15.22 18.77
N ALA A 115 -3.62 16.52 18.90
CA ALA A 115 -2.30 17.07 18.63
C ALA A 115 -1.21 16.46 19.51
N TRP A 116 -1.54 16.21 20.79
CA TRP A 116 -0.67 15.48 21.71
C TRP A 116 -0.49 14.02 21.27
N ALA A 117 -1.57 13.31 20.97
CA ALA A 117 -1.51 11.91 20.54
C ALA A 117 -0.72 11.75 19.24
N ASP A 118 -0.84 12.69 18.30
CA ASP A 118 -0.07 12.73 17.05
C ASP A 118 1.43 12.93 17.32
N ALA A 119 1.78 13.85 18.22
CA ALA A 119 3.18 14.15 18.56
C ALA A 119 3.88 12.98 19.29
N TYR A 120 3.16 12.27 20.17
CA TYR A 120 3.69 11.15 20.94
C TYR A 120 3.41 9.77 20.34
N LEU A 121 2.95 9.71 19.10
CA LEU A 121 2.66 8.46 18.37
C LEU A 121 1.64 7.57 19.10
N TYR A 122 0.65 8.18 19.79
CA TYR A 122 -0.36 7.44 20.58
C TYR A 122 -1.51 6.96 19.70
N ARG A 123 -1.37 5.75 19.14
CA ARG A 123 -2.27 5.13 18.16
C ARG A 123 -3.74 5.02 18.58
N PRO A 124 -4.12 4.67 19.84
CA PRO A 124 -5.52 4.51 20.18
C PRO A 124 -6.41 5.73 19.91
N ILE A 125 -5.82 6.92 19.89
CA ILE A 125 -6.52 8.17 19.57
C ILE A 125 -6.40 8.49 18.07
N THR A 126 -5.18 8.39 17.51
CA THR A 126 -4.95 8.79 16.12
C THR A 126 -5.65 7.90 15.09
N MET A 127 -5.82 6.61 15.39
CA MET A 127 -6.58 5.67 14.56
C MET A 127 -8.06 6.05 14.43
N GLN A 128 -8.65 6.74 15.40
CA GLN A 128 -10.06 7.14 15.34
C GLN A 128 -10.36 8.11 14.19
N ARG A 129 -9.34 8.81 13.69
CA ARG A 129 -9.49 9.72 12.55
C ARG A 129 -10.11 9.05 11.32
N SER A 130 -9.73 7.82 11.04
CA SER A 130 -10.24 7.07 9.88
C SER A 130 -11.68 6.57 10.06
N ASN A 131 -12.21 6.58 11.30
CA ASN A 131 -13.54 6.09 11.62
C ASN A 131 -14.60 7.21 11.66
N PHE A 132 -14.17 8.48 11.62
CA PHE A 132 -15.10 9.61 11.71
C PHE A 132 -15.22 10.34 10.39
N PRO A 133 -16.45 10.53 9.87
CA PRO A 133 -16.69 11.33 8.68
C PRO A 133 -16.22 12.77 8.88
N LEU A 134 -15.67 13.37 7.83
CA LEU A 134 -15.22 14.78 7.83
C LEU A 134 -14.25 15.13 8.97
N SER A 135 -13.48 14.16 9.46
CA SER A 135 -12.52 14.36 10.54
C SER A 135 -11.22 14.99 10.02
N TYR A 136 -11.00 16.25 10.36
CA TYR A 136 -9.77 17.01 10.05
C TYR A 136 -9.13 17.52 11.34
N PRO A 137 -8.56 16.63 12.18
CA PRO A 137 -7.96 17.05 13.45
C PRO A 137 -6.72 17.91 13.21
N MET A 138 -6.50 18.88 14.09
CA MET A 138 -5.30 19.71 14.07
C MET A 138 -4.08 18.90 14.53
N THR A 139 -2.96 19.07 13.84
CA THR A 139 -1.64 18.56 14.26
C THR A 139 -0.74 19.72 14.64
N ALA A 140 0.17 19.50 15.58
CA ALA A 140 1.08 20.55 16.07
C ALA A 140 2.56 20.21 15.81
N ARG A 141 2.87 19.23 14.93
CA ARG A 141 4.23 18.72 14.71
C ARG A 141 5.24 19.81 14.41
N SER A 142 5.02 20.59 13.36
CA SER A 142 5.95 21.65 12.96
C SER A 142 6.16 22.72 14.03
N PHE A 143 5.15 22.97 14.86
CA PHE A 143 5.26 23.88 15.99
C PHE A 143 6.12 23.27 17.09
N LEU A 144 5.89 22.00 17.45
CA LEU A 144 6.61 21.31 18.52
C LEU A 144 8.08 21.08 18.14
N GLU A 145 8.35 20.71 16.88
CA GLU A 145 9.67 20.54 16.33
C GLU A 145 10.47 21.86 16.34
N LYS A 146 9.86 22.95 15.86
CA LYS A 146 10.47 24.28 15.85
C LYS A 146 10.83 24.81 17.26
N HIS A 147 10.08 24.38 18.28
CA HIS A 147 10.30 24.80 19.68
C HIS A 147 11.09 23.78 20.50
N GLY A 148 11.62 22.72 19.87
CA GLY A 148 12.46 21.71 20.52
C GLY A 148 11.70 20.74 21.46
N PHE A 149 10.37 20.66 21.34
CA PHE A 149 9.54 19.71 22.09
C PHE A 149 9.38 18.35 21.39
N LEU A 150 9.79 18.24 20.12
CA LEU A 150 9.75 17.04 19.31
C LEU A 150 11.03 16.93 18.50
N ASP A 151 11.68 15.77 18.56
CA ASP A 151 12.77 15.42 17.64
C ASP A 151 12.17 14.88 16.33
N GLY A 152 12.32 15.64 15.24
CA GLY A 152 11.75 15.30 13.94
C GLY A 152 12.37 14.05 13.31
N GLU A 153 13.68 13.83 13.55
CA GLU A 153 14.38 12.64 13.03
C GLU A 153 13.93 11.37 13.77
N GLU A 154 13.86 11.40 15.10
CA GLU A 154 13.36 10.27 15.89
C GLU A 154 11.91 9.95 15.57
N TYR A 155 11.09 10.98 15.39
CA TYR A 155 9.68 10.82 15.01
C TYR A 155 9.55 10.13 13.64
N THR A 156 10.31 10.58 12.65
CA THR A 156 10.29 10.00 11.30
C THR A 156 10.78 8.55 11.30
N GLN A 157 11.88 8.26 12.00
CA GLN A 157 12.39 6.90 12.15
C GLN A 157 11.37 5.95 12.80
N LYS A 158 10.65 6.41 13.83
CA LYS A 158 9.58 5.60 14.45
C LYS A 158 8.42 5.34 13.49
N LEU A 159 8.02 6.33 12.70
CA LEU A 159 6.98 6.13 11.69
C LEU A 159 7.39 5.12 10.61
N GLU A 160 8.64 5.17 10.16
CA GLU A 160 9.16 4.21 9.18
C GLU A 160 9.22 2.79 9.73
N GLN A 161 9.51 2.64 11.03
CA GLN A 161 9.60 1.34 11.68
C GLN A 161 8.23 0.74 12.05
N GLU A 162 7.33 1.55 12.54
CA GLU A 162 6.05 1.10 13.10
C GLU A 162 4.86 1.32 12.18
N GLY A 163 5.05 1.98 11.04
CA GLY A 163 3.96 2.45 10.17
C GLY A 163 3.23 3.67 10.73
N ARG A 164 2.31 4.20 9.94
CA ARG A 164 1.58 5.45 10.29
C ARG A 164 0.63 5.27 11.46
N LEU A 165 0.38 6.38 12.14
CA LEU A 165 -0.51 6.44 13.31
C LEU A 165 -1.99 6.21 12.98
N ASP A 166 -2.40 6.56 11.76
CA ASP A 166 -3.75 6.41 11.23
C ASP A 166 -3.91 5.16 10.35
N ALA A 167 -2.95 4.23 10.41
CA ALA A 167 -3.03 2.97 9.69
C ALA A 167 -4.24 2.16 10.13
N LEU A 168 -5.01 1.70 9.16
CA LEU A 168 -6.20 0.89 9.38
C LEU A 168 -5.82 -0.50 9.87
N LYS A 169 -6.74 -1.14 10.57
CA LYS A 169 -6.60 -2.56 10.89
C LYS A 169 -6.76 -3.38 9.62
N ILE A 170 -5.98 -4.47 9.54
CA ILE A 170 -5.96 -5.37 8.42
C ILE A 170 -6.59 -6.72 8.80
N ASP A 171 -7.51 -7.19 7.95
CA ASP A 171 -8.12 -8.52 8.00
C ASP A 171 -7.46 -9.42 6.95
N TYR A 172 -6.32 -10.02 7.33
CA TYR A 172 -5.48 -10.79 6.42
C TYR A 172 -4.93 -12.07 7.06
N PRO A 173 -5.19 -13.24 6.44
CA PRO A 173 -6.12 -13.49 5.35
C PRO A 173 -7.58 -13.35 5.82
N LYS A 174 -8.52 -13.06 4.91
CA LYS A 174 -9.96 -12.91 5.23
C LYS A 174 -10.61 -14.18 5.74
N LYS A 175 -10.05 -15.32 5.40
CA LYS A 175 -10.51 -16.65 5.83
C LYS A 175 -9.31 -17.49 6.16
N GLU A 176 -9.50 -18.42 7.07
CA GLU A 176 -8.52 -19.46 7.32
C GLU A 176 -8.24 -20.23 6.02
N LEU A 177 -6.96 -20.48 5.76
CA LEU A 177 -6.55 -21.14 4.53
C LEU A 177 -6.59 -22.66 4.68
N THR A 178 -7.21 -23.30 3.69
CA THR A 178 -7.27 -24.77 3.54
C THR A 178 -6.30 -25.22 2.45
N TYR A 179 -5.78 -26.42 2.61
CA TYR A 179 -4.73 -26.96 1.76
C TYR A 179 -5.03 -28.41 1.40
N ALA A 180 -4.85 -28.76 0.13
CA ALA A 180 -4.81 -30.15 -0.27
C ALA A 180 -3.52 -30.82 0.24
N PRO A 181 -3.49 -32.15 0.42
CA PRO A 181 -2.32 -32.87 0.89
C PRO A 181 -1.09 -32.65 0.00
N ILE A 182 0.04 -32.37 0.61
CA ILE A 182 1.33 -32.22 -0.07
C ILE A 182 2.04 -33.56 -0.03
N THR A 183 2.20 -34.20 -1.18
CA THR A 183 2.89 -35.49 -1.31
C THR A 183 4.41 -35.35 -1.38
N HIS A 184 4.90 -34.25 -1.96
CA HIS A 184 6.32 -33.94 -2.12
C HIS A 184 6.59 -32.50 -1.77
N LYS A 185 7.48 -32.27 -0.82
CA LYS A 185 7.88 -30.92 -0.41
C LYS A 185 9.09 -30.47 -1.23
N SER A 186 8.95 -29.38 -1.93
CA SER A 186 10.01 -28.78 -2.73
C SER A 186 10.73 -27.69 -1.96
N ASN A 187 12.00 -27.51 -2.27
CA ASN A 187 12.76 -26.36 -1.78
C ASN A 187 12.32 -25.09 -2.48
N ILE A 188 12.50 -23.95 -1.83
CA ILE A 188 12.17 -22.63 -2.37
C ILE A 188 13.37 -21.70 -2.17
N LEU A 189 13.86 -21.13 -3.27
CA LEU A 189 14.86 -20.07 -3.25
C LEU A 189 14.25 -18.81 -3.86
N ILE A 190 14.15 -17.77 -3.06
CA ILE A 190 13.77 -16.42 -3.54
C ILE A 190 15.01 -15.56 -3.46
N VAL A 191 15.36 -14.93 -4.58
CA VAL A 191 16.47 -13.99 -4.69
C VAL A 191 15.92 -12.65 -5.11
N THR A 192 16.24 -11.62 -4.35
CA THR A 192 16.00 -10.23 -4.76
C THR A 192 17.32 -9.49 -4.88
N VAL A 193 17.40 -8.63 -5.87
CA VAL A 193 18.56 -7.76 -6.11
C VAL A 193 18.06 -6.32 -6.18
N SER A 194 18.09 -5.60 -5.07
CA SER A 194 17.63 -4.20 -4.98
C SER A 194 18.33 -3.32 -6.00
N GLY A 195 17.54 -2.61 -6.82
CA GLY A 195 18.05 -1.76 -7.89
C GLY A 195 18.27 -2.47 -9.23
N LEU A 196 17.84 -3.73 -9.40
CA LEU A 196 17.93 -4.43 -10.68
C LEU A 196 16.82 -3.98 -11.62
N ARG A 197 17.19 -3.34 -12.73
CA ARG A 197 16.26 -2.84 -13.73
C ARG A 197 15.76 -3.96 -14.65
N HIS A 198 14.57 -3.77 -15.22
CA HIS A 198 13.97 -4.72 -16.17
C HIS A 198 14.86 -5.07 -17.37
N ASP A 199 15.74 -4.16 -17.79
CA ASP A 199 16.65 -4.30 -18.93
C ASP A 199 18.05 -4.83 -18.58
N ALA A 200 18.26 -5.23 -17.31
CA ALA A 200 19.57 -5.65 -16.82
C ALA A 200 19.95 -7.06 -17.28
N ILE A 201 18.97 -7.97 -17.38
CA ILE A 201 19.25 -9.36 -17.76
C ILE A 201 19.42 -9.47 -19.28
N SER A 202 20.66 -9.48 -19.72
CA SER A 202 21.03 -9.63 -21.12
C SER A 202 22.36 -10.35 -21.26
N SER A 203 22.62 -10.91 -22.44
CA SER A 203 23.91 -11.56 -22.73
C SER A 203 25.12 -10.62 -22.64
N GLU A 204 24.91 -9.33 -22.74
CA GLU A 204 25.95 -8.31 -22.62
C GLU A 204 26.24 -7.92 -21.16
N LYS A 205 25.18 -7.68 -20.34
CA LYS A 205 25.31 -7.16 -18.98
C LYS A 205 25.42 -8.25 -17.93
N MET A 206 24.61 -9.31 -18.04
CA MET A 206 24.51 -10.42 -17.08
C MET A 206 24.47 -11.78 -17.83
N PRO A 207 25.57 -12.20 -18.50
CA PRO A 207 25.57 -13.34 -19.40
C PRO A 207 25.18 -14.67 -18.75
N LYS A 208 25.58 -14.92 -17.50
CA LYS A 208 25.27 -16.17 -16.78
C LYS A 208 23.80 -16.25 -16.37
N LEU A 209 23.23 -15.13 -15.92
CA LEU A 209 21.81 -15.06 -15.59
C LEU A 209 20.95 -15.10 -16.86
N ALA A 210 21.42 -14.50 -17.95
CA ALA A 210 20.76 -14.61 -19.25
C ALA A 210 20.76 -16.05 -19.78
N GLU A 211 21.83 -16.82 -19.57
CA GLU A 211 21.87 -18.25 -19.85
C GLU A 211 20.86 -19.03 -18.98
N PHE A 212 20.82 -18.78 -17.67
CA PHE A 212 19.84 -19.39 -16.76
C PHE A 212 18.38 -19.05 -17.17
N ALA A 213 18.14 -17.85 -17.66
CA ALA A 213 16.82 -17.42 -18.15
C ALA A 213 16.33 -18.29 -19.33
N THR A 214 17.22 -18.86 -20.13
CA THR A 214 16.83 -19.76 -21.25
C THR A 214 16.19 -21.07 -20.79
N SER A 215 16.40 -21.47 -19.55
CA SER A 215 15.79 -22.64 -18.91
C SER A 215 14.69 -22.29 -17.92
N SER A 216 14.30 -21.02 -17.85
CA SER A 216 13.32 -20.49 -16.90
C SER A 216 12.09 -19.92 -17.63
N THR A 217 11.06 -19.60 -16.88
CA THR A 217 9.97 -18.72 -17.34
C THR A 217 10.36 -17.27 -17.05
N GLU A 218 10.51 -16.46 -18.10
CA GLU A 218 10.85 -15.04 -18.01
C GLU A 218 9.59 -14.18 -18.21
N PHE A 219 9.23 -13.38 -17.23
CA PHE A 219 8.12 -12.42 -17.33
C PHE A 219 8.66 -11.06 -17.75
N THR A 220 8.45 -10.69 -19.01
CA THR A 220 9.05 -9.51 -19.62
C THR A 220 8.33 -8.21 -19.30
N ASN A 221 7.08 -8.28 -18.80
CA ASN A 221 6.25 -7.12 -18.43
C ASN A 221 5.80 -7.22 -16.97
N HIS A 222 6.79 -7.25 -16.07
CA HIS A 222 6.58 -7.44 -14.66
C HIS A 222 6.89 -6.18 -13.85
N TYR A 223 6.02 -5.84 -12.88
CA TYR A 223 6.12 -4.64 -12.07
C TYR A 223 6.21 -4.93 -10.58
N SER A 224 7.06 -4.18 -9.90
CA SER A 224 7.03 -4.08 -8.45
C SER A 224 5.76 -3.37 -7.97
N THR A 225 5.37 -3.61 -6.73
CA THR A 225 4.26 -2.93 -6.08
C THR A 225 4.59 -1.51 -5.59
N GLY A 226 5.81 -1.05 -5.82
CA GLY A 226 6.20 0.33 -5.53
C GLY A 226 7.66 0.64 -5.86
N ASN A 227 8.11 1.80 -5.44
CA ASN A 227 9.43 2.35 -5.70
C ASN A 227 10.36 2.33 -4.48
N SER A 228 10.19 1.35 -3.61
CA SER A 228 11.04 1.14 -2.43
C SER A 228 11.10 -0.33 -2.04
N ASN A 229 12.13 -0.71 -1.29
CA ASN A 229 12.28 -2.08 -0.79
C ASN A 229 11.04 -2.55 -0.03
N ASN A 230 10.59 -1.79 0.96
CA ASN A 230 9.39 -2.16 1.72
C ASN A 230 8.17 -2.37 0.83
N ALA A 231 7.96 -1.50 -0.16
CA ALA A 231 6.83 -1.60 -1.09
C ALA A 231 6.92 -2.88 -1.94
N GLY A 232 8.08 -3.21 -2.49
CA GLY A 232 8.30 -4.44 -3.26
C GLY A 232 8.12 -5.70 -2.42
N LEU A 233 8.61 -5.70 -1.17
CA LEU A 233 8.47 -6.82 -0.24
C LEU A 233 7.02 -7.12 0.14
N ILE A 234 6.17 -6.09 0.26
CA ILE A 234 4.74 -6.30 0.52
C ILE A 234 4.11 -7.09 -0.63
N GLY A 235 4.35 -6.70 -1.88
CA GLY A 235 3.89 -7.47 -3.04
C GLY A 235 4.39 -8.90 -3.03
N LEU A 236 5.69 -9.06 -2.89
CA LEU A 236 6.37 -10.34 -2.99
C LEU A 236 5.91 -11.36 -1.91
N PHE A 237 5.79 -10.93 -0.66
CA PHE A 237 5.54 -11.84 0.47
C PHE A 237 4.10 -11.84 0.98
N TYR A 238 3.33 -10.79 0.73
CA TYR A 238 1.93 -10.72 1.17
C TYR A 238 0.94 -10.83 0.00
N GLY A 239 1.41 -10.66 -1.24
CA GLY A 239 0.53 -10.59 -2.41
C GLY A 239 -0.44 -9.41 -2.34
N LEU A 240 -0.04 -8.32 -1.70
CA LEU A 240 -0.82 -7.10 -1.48
C LEU A 240 -0.11 -5.90 -2.11
N ASN A 241 -0.87 -4.87 -2.44
CA ASN A 241 -0.32 -3.59 -2.88
C ASN A 241 0.38 -2.86 -1.73
N ALA A 242 1.33 -1.99 -2.03
CA ALA A 242 2.16 -1.34 -1.02
C ALA A 242 1.41 -0.32 -0.14
N ASN A 243 0.18 0.08 -0.50
CA ASN A 243 -0.69 0.87 0.37
C ASN A 243 -1.02 0.19 1.71
N TYR A 244 -0.84 -1.15 1.82
CA TYR A 244 -0.98 -1.91 3.07
C TYR A 244 0.26 -1.90 3.97
N THR A 245 1.39 -1.33 3.53
CA THR A 245 2.66 -1.35 4.28
C THR A 245 2.48 -0.85 5.72
N ASP A 246 1.87 0.33 5.88
CA ASP A 246 1.65 0.93 7.20
C ASP A 246 0.80 0.04 8.11
N SER A 247 -0.25 -0.58 7.56
CA SER A 247 -1.15 -1.46 8.30
C SER A 247 -0.48 -2.78 8.68
N ILE A 248 0.32 -3.35 7.79
CA ILE A 248 1.11 -4.56 8.07
C ILE A 248 2.12 -4.31 9.18
N LEU A 249 2.87 -3.20 9.10
CA LEU A 249 3.85 -2.83 10.12
C LEU A 249 3.18 -2.56 11.47
N SER A 250 2.10 -1.76 11.47
CA SER A 250 1.42 -1.35 12.69
C SER A 250 0.69 -2.49 13.41
N ASN A 251 0.14 -3.43 12.68
CA ASN A 251 -0.55 -4.60 13.22
C ASN A 251 0.40 -5.80 13.37
N HIS A 252 1.67 -5.67 12.97
CA HIS A 252 2.66 -6.75 12.95
C HIS A 252 2.12 -8.00 12.24
N THR A 253 1.42 -7.80 11.14
CA THR A 253 0.74 -8.86 10.41
C THR A 253 1.76 -9.77 9.73
N GLN A 254 1.72 -11.06 10.04
CA GLN A 254 2.63 -12.02 9.44
C GLN A 254 2.10 -12.51 8.09
N SER A 255 2.99 -12.69 7.11
CA SER A 255 2.67 -13.28 5.80
C SER A 255 2.14 -14.71 5.93
N VAL A 256 1.10 -15.04 5.13
CA VAL A 256 0.57 -16.41 5.05
C VAL A 256 1.62 -17.40 4.55
N LEU A 257 2.54 -16.96 3.67
CA LEU A 257 3.66 -17.77 3.19
C LEU A 257 4.58 -18.16 4.35
N ILE A 258 5.02 -17.20 5.16
CA ILE A 258 5.93 -17.46 6.29
C ILE A 258 5.26 -18.34 7.36
N LYS A 259 3.96 -18.10 7.64
CA LYS A 259 3.17 -18.98 8.51
C LYS A 259 3.14 -20.42 8.00
N LYS A 260 2.88 -20.60 6.71
CA LYS A 260 2.78 -21.93 6.08
C LYS A 260 4.10 -22.65 6.05
N LEU A 261 5.20 -21.97 5.69
CA LEU A 261 6.56 -22.54 5.72
C LEU A 261 6.91 -23.09 7.11
N ARG A 262 6.58 -22.36 8.18
CA ARG A 262 6.81 -22.80 9.55
C ARG A 262 5.92 -23.98 9.94
N ALA A 263 4.63 -23.94 9.57
CA ALA A 263 3.70 -25.03 9.83
C ALA A 263 4.13 -26.34 9.14
N GLU A 264 4.76 -26.24 7.97
CA GLU A 264 5.29 -27.38 7.21
C GLU A 264 6.72 -27.80 7.61
N ASN A 265 7.29 -27.17 8.65
CA ASN A 265 8.63 -27.45 9.17
C ASN A 265 9.77 -27.24 8.15
N TYR A 266 9.64 -26.21 7.28
CA TYR A 266 10.75 -25.81 6.41
C TYR A 266 11.94 -25.29 7.23
N GLN A 267 13.15 -25.67 6.83
CA GLN A 267 14.36 -25.02 7.33
C GLN A 267 14.49 -23.65 6.68
N LEU A 268 14.51 -22.58 7.49
CA LEU A 268 14.52 -21.22 6.99
C LEU A 268 15.94 -20.64 6.99
N GLY A 269 16.45 -20.31 5.80
CA GLY A 269 17.72 -19.61 5.58
C GLY A 269 17.47 -18.18 5.11
N LEU A 270 18.00 -17.19 5.83
CA LEU A 270 17.85 -15.78 5.51
C LEU A 270 19.23 -15.12 5.37
N PHE A 271 19.52 -14.60 4.19
CA PHE A 271 20.82 -14.07 3.81
C PHE A 271 20.66 -12.70 3.20
N SER A 272 21.32 -11.68 3.72
CA SER A 272 21.18 -10.31 3.26
C SER A 272 22.50 -9.57 3.20
N ALA A 273 22.71 -8.85 2.13
CA ALA A 273 23.81 -7.92 1.97
C ALA A 273 23.57 -6.59 2.72
N THR A 274 22.33 -6.31 3.12
CA THR A 274 21.91 -5.06 3.80
C THR A 274 21.61 -5.26 5.29
N ASN A 275 21.80 -6.49 5.79
CA ASN A 275 21.44 -6.89 7.16
C ASN A 275 19.96 -6.72 7.49
N PHE A 276 19.09 -6.93 6.50
CA PHE A 276 17.63 -6.78 6.65
C PHE A 276 17.25 -5.43 7.31
N LYS A 277 17.82 -4.34 6.80
CA LYS A 277 17.61 -3.00 7.38
C LYS A 277 16.16 -2.50 7.24
N ASP A 278 15.45 -2.99 6.23
CA ASP A 278 14.10 -2.54 5.93
C ASP A 278 13.09 -3.01 6.99
N SER A 279 12.17 -2.12 7.35
CA SER A 279 11.26 -2.33 8.48
C SER A 279 10.32 -3.53 8.29
N VAL A 280 9.90 -3.83 7.05
CA VAL A 280 9.02 -4.98 6.73
C VAL A 280 9.67 -6.30 7.14
N PHE A 281 10.98 -6.47 6.95
CA PHE A 281 11.68 -7.68 7.40
C PHE A 281 11.61 -7.85 8.92
N ARG A 282 11.94 -6.79 9.67
CA ARG A 282 12.13 -6.87 11.12
C ARG A 282 10.82 -6.80 11.90
N GLN A 283 9.87 -6.02 11.42
CA GLN A 283 8.64 -5.74 12.17
C GLN A 283 7.48 -6.66 11.79
N ALA A 284 7.54 -7.29 10.62
CA ALA A 284 6.46 -8.10 10.10
C ALA A 284 6.90 -9.50 9.64
N LEU A 285 7.70 -9.62 8.57
CA LEU A 285 8.03 -10.91 7.96
C LEU A 285 8.76 -11.85 8.91
N PHE A 286 9.86 -11.40 9.49
CA PHE A 286 10.77 -12.22 10.30
C PHE A 286 10.87 -11.76 11.75
N ARG A 287 9.87 -11.08 12.24
CA ARG A 287 9.81 -10.54 13.61
C ARG A 287 10.06 -11.62 14.67
N GLU A 288 9.50 -12.82 14.50
CA GLU A 288 9.64 -13.94 15.42
C GLU A 288 10.99 -14.67 15.30
N MET A 289 11.74 -14.37 14.23
CA MET A 289 13.02 -14.99 13.94
C MET A 289 14.14 -14.04 14.35
N LYS A 290 14.49 -13.88 15.57
CA LYS A 290 15.55 -12.99 16.08
C LYS A 290 16.69 -12.79 15.07
N LEU A 291 16.46 -11.90 14.07
CA LEU A 291 17.46 -11.57 13.07
C LEU A 291 18.71 -11.02 13.78
N SER A 292 19.85 -11.64 13.55
CA SER A 292 21.10 -11.25 14.19
C SER A 292 21.46 -9.81 13.81
N SER A 293 21.66 -8.95 14.80
CA SER A 293 22.24 -7.62 14.62
C SER A 293 23.77 -7.71 14.79
N ASN A 294 24.45 -8.51 13.97
CA ASN A 294 25.91 -8.58 14.04
C ASN A 294 26.52 -7.24 13.62
N LYS A 295 26.80 -6.40 14.59
CA LYS A 295 27.49 -5.10 14.42
C LYS A 295 28.96 -5.23 13.98
N THR A 296 29.53 -6.44 13.97
CA THR A 296 30.96 -6.66 13.81
C THR A 296 31.42 -6.94 12.38
N ASN A 297 30.59 -7.45 11.50
CA ASN A 297 30.90 -7.63 10.07
C ASN A 297 29.87 -6.84 9.24
N LYS A 298 30.33 -5.88 8.44
CA LYS A 298 29.49 -5.25 7.44
C LYS A 298 29.05 -6.32 6.45
N PRO A 299 27.77 -6.70 6.37
CA PRO A 299 27.29 -7.64 5.37
C PRO A 299 27.55 -7.05 3.98
N ASN A 300 27.83 -7.92 3.01
CA ASN A 300 27.97 -7.58 1.61
C ASN A 300 27.42 -8.72 0.75
N ASN A 301 27.31 -8.48 -0.55
CA ASN A 301 26.77 -9.47 -1.50
C ASN A 301 27.55 -10.81 -1.46
N GLU A 302 28.87 -10.77 -1.39
CA GLU A 302 29.70 -11.98 -1.35
C GLU A 302 29.46 -12.82 -0.10
N SER A 303 29.40 -12.18 1.06
CA SER A 303 29.13 -12.88 2.33
C SER A 303 27.73 -13.47 2.38
N ALA A 304 26.72 -12.78 1.81
CA ALA A 304 25.36 -13.28 1.73
C ALA A 304 25.27 -14.54 0.86
N VAL A 305 25.89 -14.54 -0.32
CA VAL A 305 25.93 -15.70 -1.22
C VAL A 305 26.73 -16.85 -0.62
N LYS A 306 27.87 -16.58 0.01
CA LYS A 306 28.65 -17.60 0.71
C LYS A 306 27.81 -18.29 1.79
N ASN A 307 27.15 -17.51 2.65
CA ASN A 307 26.33 -18.06 3.72
C ASN A 307 25.12 -18.86 3.20
N LEU A 308 24.52 -18.44 2.09
CA LEU A 308 23.49 -19.22 1.39
C LEU A 308 24.05 -20.57 0.93
N ASN A 309 25.22 -20.58 0.27
CA ASN A 309 25.85 -21.79 -0.24
C ASN A 309 26.22 -22.76 0.90
N ASP A 310 26.75 -22.24 2.01
CA ASP A 310 27.03 -23.03 3.20
C ASP A 310 25.76 -23.62 3.83
N PHE A 311 24.68 -22.84 3.87
CA PHE A 311 23.36 -23.30 4.31
C PHE A 311 22.82 -24.42 3.42
N ILE A 312 22.83 -24.27 2.09
CA ILE A 312 22.32 -25.27 1.15
C ILE A 312 23.11 -26.59 1.28
N LYS A 313 24.45 -26.51 1.37
CA LYS A 313 25.33 -27.70 1.57
C LYS A 313 25.10 -28.43 2.88
N ALA A 314 24.64 -27.72 3.91
CA ALA A 314 24.38 -28.33 5.22
C ALA A 314 22.99 -28.98 5.30
N GLN A 315 22.11 -28.79 4.30
CA GLN A 315 20.77 -29.38 4.32
C GLN A 315 20.79 -30.87 4.07
N LYS A 316 19.91 -31.58 4.77
CA LYS A 316 19.67 -33.00 4.51
C LYS A 316 18.73 -33.18 3.34
N THR A 317 18.92 -34.23 2.56
CA THR A 317 18.12 -34.52 1.33
C THR A 317 16.62 -34.58 1.57
N ASP A 318 16.18 -35.01 2.77
CA ASP A 318 14.77 -35.22 3.09
C ASP A 318 14.12 -34.05 3.85
N SER A 319 14.84 -32.96 4.07
CA SER A 319 14.33 -31.78 4.79
C SER A 319 14.09 -30.62 3.84
N PRO A 320 12.83 -30.19 3.63
CA PRO A 320 12.57 -29.06 2.76
C PRO A 320 13.11 -27.78 3.39
N TRP A 321 13.64 -26.91 2.55
CA TRP A 321 14.15 -25.61 2.99
C TRP A 321 13.59 -24.47 2.16
N PHE A 322 13.50 -23.32 2.79
CA PHE A 322 13.22 -22.03 2.18
C PHE A 322 14.44 -21.15 2.40
N ALA A 323 14.98 -20.59 1.34
CA ALA A 323 16.04 -19.60 1.42
C ALA A 323 15.60 -18.28 0.77
N TYR A 324 15.92 -17.19 1.45
CA TYR A 324 15.77 -15.85 0.91
C TYR A 324 17.14 -15.17 0.86
N LEU A 325 17.53 -14.75 -0.31
CA LEU A 325 18.78 -14.03 -0.59
C LEU A 325 18.48 -12.62 -1.02
N ASP A 326 18.85 -11.66 -0.19
CA ASP A 326 18.72 -10.21 -0.45
C ASP A 326 20.08 -9.64 -0.82
N LEU A 327 20.24 -9.25 -2.08
CA LEU A 327 21.42 -8.59 -2.63
C LEU A 327 21.11 -7.13 -2.96
N ALA A 328 22.13 -6.30 -3.02
CA ALA A 328 21.98 -4.88 -3.33
C ALA A 328 22.98 -4.42 -4.39
N LEU A 329 22.50 -3.63 -5.34
CA LEU A 329 23.33 -2.87 -6.27
C LEU A 329 23.62 -1.51 -5.63
N GLU A 330 24.78 -1.38 -5.00
CA GLU A 330 25.23 -0.13 -4.38
C GLU A 330 25.87 0.79 -5.43
N THR A 331 25.07 1.34 -6.35
CA THR A 331 25.58 2.29 -7.34
C THR A 331 24.82 3.60 -7.32
N LYS A 332 25.58 4.70 -7.32
CA LYS A 332 25.03 6.05 -7.43
C LYS A 332 25.23 6.65 -8.82
N LYS A 333 25.98 5.99 -9.69
CA LYS A 333 26.37 6.47 -11.02
C LYS A 333 26.06 5.46 -12.10
N PRO A 334 25.54 5.90 -13.25
CA PRO A 334 25.27 5.01 -14.40
C PRO A 334 26.54 4.25 -14.83
N SER A 335 27.70 4.89 -14.81
CA SER A 335 28.98 4.31 -15.23
C SER A 335 29.41 3.08 -14.42
N ASP A 336 28.97 2.97 -13.19
CA ASP A 336 29.34 1.88 -12.29
C ASP A 336 28.31 0.75 -12.30
N TYR A 337 27.12 1.01 -12.85
CA TYR A 337 26.00 0.08 -12.85
C TYR A 337 26.32 -1.22 -13.59
N ASP A 338 26.79 -1.13 -14.81
CA ASP A 338 27.09 -2.33 -15.63
C ASP A 338 28.19 -3.19 -15.01
N ARG A 339 29.20 -2.55 -14.39
CA ARG A 339 30.25 -3.29 -13.67
C ARG A 339 29.67 -4.04 -12.46
N THR A 340 28.82 -3.37 -11.69
CA THR A 340 28.20 -4.00 -10.52
C THR A 340 27.23 -5.12 -10.93
N LEU A 341 26.56 -4.99 -12.09
CA LEU A 341 25.76 -6.08 -12.66
C LEU A 341 26.60 -7.31 -12.97
N GLN A 342 27.81 -7.18 -13.52
CA GLN A 342 28.72 -8.30 -13.79
C GLN A 342 29.17 -8.99 -12.50
N ASP A 343 29.43 -8.22 -11.44
CA ASP A 343 29.76 -8.79 -10.12
C ASP A 343 28.58 -9.59 -9.56
N ILE A 344 27.37 -9.05 -9.61
CA ILE A 344 26.13 -9.72 -9.17
C ILE A 344 25.86 -10.96 -10.04
N ASP A 345 26.01 -10.89 -11.35
CA ASP A 345 25.87 -12.03 -12.26
C ASP A 345 26.77 -13.22 -11.86
N SER A 346 28.01 -12.90 -11.52
CA SER A 346 28.98 -13.90 -11.05
C SER A 346 28.62 -14.51 -9.70
N LEU A 347 28.05 -13.73 -8.79
CA LEU A 347 27.58 -14.19 -7.49
C LEU A 347 26.32 -15.04 -7.60
N LEU A 348 25.37 -14.63 -8.44
CA LEU A 348 24.14 -15.41 -8.70
C LEU A 348 24.45 -16.75 -9.34
N ALA A 349 25.37 -16.80 -10.30
CA ALA A 349 25.82 -18.07 -10.87
C ALA A 349 26.35 -19.04 -9.81
N LYS A 350 27.19 -18.57 -8.87
CA LYS A 350 27.69 -19.39 -7.76
C LYS A 350 26.57 -19.89 -6.83
N ALA A 351 25.54 -19.09 -6.61
CA ALA A 351 24.38 -19.49 -5.82
C ALA A 351 23.57 -20.58 -6.53
N LEU A 352 23.35 -20.41 -7.84
CA LEU A 352 22.58 -21.36 -8.67
C LEU A 352 23.32 -22.70 -8.86
N GLU A 353 24.65 -22.67 -9.05
CA GLU A 353 25.48 -23.88 -9.12
C GLU A 353 25.40 -24.77 -7.86
N THR A 354 25.19 -24.16 -6.69
CA THR A 354 25.06 -24.89 -5.42
C THR A 354 23.63 -25.39 -5.18
N THR A 355 22.65 -24.82 -5.85
CA THR A 355 21.22 -25.10 -5.65
C THR A 355 20.80 -26.38 -6.36
N PRO A 356 20.16 -27.37 -5.67
CA PRO A 356 19.63 -28.57 -6.29
C PRO A 356 18.36 -28.26 -7.12
N LEU A 357 18.55 -27.83 -8.36
CA LEU A 357 17.51 -27.28 -9.23
C LEU A 357 16.37 -28.28 -9.52
N GLU A 358 16.65 -29.60 -9.51
CA GLU A 358 15.66 -30.65 -9.77
C GLU A 358 14.49 -30.67 -8.76
N ASN A 359 14.72 -30.15 -7.53
CA ASN A 359 13.71 -30.10 -6.47
C ASN A 359 13.58 -28.71 -5.85
N THR A 360 13.99 -27.66 -6.54
CA THR A 360 13.95 -26.30 -6.02
C THR A 360 13.21 -25.38 -6.97
N LEU A 361 12.16 -24.71 -6.46
CA LEU A 361 11.58 -23.56 -7.12
C LEU A 361 12.48 -22.34 -6.88
N VAL A 362 12.94 -21.70 -7.95
CA VAL A 362 13.79 -20.51 -7.88
C VAL A 362 13.05 -19.32 -8.45
N ILE A 363 13.00 -18.24 -7.69
CA ILE A 363 12.46 -16.94 -8.10
C ILE A 363 13.56 -15.91 -8.01
N ILE A 364 13.83 -15.20 -9.10
CA ILE A 364 14.82 -14.11 -9.14
C ILE A 364 14.09 -12.85 -9.61
N THR A 365 14.13 -11.80 -8.80
CA THR A 365 13.49 -10.52 -9.07
C THR A 365 14.22 -9.36 -8.38
N SER A 366 13.60 -8.20 -8.31
CA SER A 366 14.07 -7.02 -7.56
C SER A 366 12.91 -6.40 -6.80
N GLU A 367 13.16 -5.84 -5.63
CA GLU A 367 12.12 -5.09 -4.89
C GLU A 367 11.68 -3.83 -5.67
N HIS A 368 12.61 -3.16 -6.30
CA HIS A 368 12.42 -2.05 -7.24
C HIS A 368 13.68 -1.87 -8.10
N GLY A 369 13.57 -1.15 -9.21
CA GLY A 369 14.70 -0.80 -10.06
C GLY A 369 15.51 0.38 -9.51
N VAL A 370 16.16 1.12 -10.42
CA VAL A 370 16.91 2.33 -10.08
C VAL A 370 16.85 3.34 -11.21
N THR A 371 16.58 4.59 -10.85
CA THR A 371 16.73 5.71 -11.78
C THR A 371 18.05 6.42 -11.56
N PHE A 372 18.68 6.84 -12.66
CA PHE A 372 19.86 7.68 -12.64
C PHE A 372 19.58 9.13 -13.04
N ASN A 373 18.30 9.48 -13.19
CA ASN A 373 17.90 10.83 -13.47
C ASN A 373 18.27 11.75 -12.28
N GLU A 374 18.79 12.93 -12.57
CA GLU A 374 19.07 13.94 -11.55
C GLU A 374 17.74 14.46 -10.99
N MET A 375 17.48 14.15 -9.74
CA MET A 375 16.25 14.49 -9.02
C MET A 375 16.59 14.87 -7.59
N ASN A 376 15.83 15.82 -7.02
CA ASN A 376 15.85 16.02 -5.59
C ASN A 376 15.15 14.85 -4.86
N GLU A 377 15.34 14.76 -3.54
CA GLU A 377 14.82 13.66 -2.73
C GLU A 377 13.30 13.48 -2.86
N LYS A 378 12.56 14.57 -2.80
CA LYS A 378 11.10 14.57 -2.93
C LYS A 378 10.60 14.15 -4.33
N GLU A 379 11.33 14.51 -5.38
CA GLU A 379 11.04 14.07 -6.75
C GLU A 379 11.29 12.57 -6.88
N ARG A 380 12.39 12.08 -6.31
CA ARG A 380 12.76 10.66 -6.30
C ARG A 380 11.74 9.80 -5.55
N GLU A 381 11.27 10.26 -4.38
CA GLU A 381 10.22 9.56 -3.64
C GLU A 381 8.92 9.40 -4.45
N ASN A 382 8.62 10.33 -5.35
CA ASN A 382 7.38 10.33 -6.13
C ASN A 382 7.59 9.87 -7.58
N TYR A 383 8.75 9.29 -7.89
CA TYR A 383 9.07 8.81 -9.22
C TYR A 383 8.70 7.33 -9.39
N PHE A 384 7.91 7.04 -10.44
CA PHE A 384 7.45 5.71 -10.81
C PHE A 384 7.74 5.41 -12.28
N GLY A 385 8.86 5.93 -12.77
CA GLY A 385 9.31 5.62 -14.12
C GLY A 385 9.59 4.13 -14.31
N ARG A 386 9.60 3.71 -15.57
CA ARG A 386 9.80 2.31 -15.94
C ARG A 386 11.11 1.72 -15.41
N ASP A 387 12.15 2.54 -15.30
CA ASP A 387 13.45 2.17 -14.75
C ASP A 387 13.44 1.92 -13.24
N GLU A 388 12.38 2.40 -12.53
CA GLU A 388 12.22 2.24 -11.08
C GLU A 388 11.23 1.13 -10.72
N VAL A 389 10.10 1.02 -11.43
CA VAL A 389 9.03 0.11 -11.02
C VAL A 389 8.87 -1.13 -11.89
N GLN A 390 9.38 -1.16 -13.13
CA GLN A 390 9.43 -2.37 -13.92
C GLN A 390 10.72 -3.13 -13.60
N VAL A 391 10.57 -4.36 -13.16
CA VAL A 391 11.67 -5.19 -12.68
C VAL A 391 11.68 -6.55 -13.39
N PRO A 392 12.83 -7.24 -13.48
CA PRO A 392 12.86 -8.57 -14.06
C PRO A 392 12.16 -9.56 -13.13
N LEU A 393 11.55 -10.59 -13.71
CA LEU A 393 11.09 -11.77 -12.98
C LEU A 393 11.45 -13.01 -13.75
N LEU A 394 12.30 -13.85 -13.16
CA LEU A 394 12.61 -15.21 -13.62
C LEU A 394 12.05 -16.21 -12.63
N VAL A 395 11.33 -17.22 -13.13
CA VAL A 395 10.82 -18.32 -12.32
C VAL A 395 11.32 -19.62 -12.94
N TYR A 396 12.13 -20.36 -12.21
CA TYR A 396 12.57 -21.69 -12.59
C TYR A 396 11.84 -22.73 -11.75
N TRP A 397 11.13 -23.60 -12.42
CA TRP A 397 10.50 -24.76 -11.81
C TRP A 397 10.29 -25.85 -12.85
N LYS A 398 10.67 -27.08 -12.52
CA LYS A 398 10.64 -28.20 -13.47
C LYS A 398 9.28 -28.47 -14.15
N ASP A 399 8.18 -28.12 -13.45
CA ASP A 399 6.82 -28.34 -13.89
C ASP A 399 6.19 -27.13 -14.60
N LEU A 400 6.98 -26.06 -14.81
CA LEU A 400 6.51 -24.84 -15.49
C LEU A 400 7.04 -24.76 -16.94
N PRO A 401 6.26 -24.15 -17.84
CA PRO A 401 6.71 -23.94 -19.21
C PRO A 401 7.91 -22.99 -19.24
N VAL A 402 8.94 -23.38 -19.98
CA VAL A 402 10.11 -22.53 -20.24
C VAL A 402 9.79 -21.53 -21.36
N GLY A 403 10.28 -20.30 -21.23
CA GLY A 403 10.18 -19.28 -22.23
C GLY A 403 9.63 -17.94 -21.73
N LYS A 404 9.41 -17.01 -22.68
CA LYS A 404 8.98 -15.64 -22.35
C LYS A 404 7.47 -15.54 -22.22
N GLN A 405 7.04 -14.88 -21.16
CA GLN A 405 5.66 -14.48 -20.88
C GLN A 405 5.55 -12.95 -21.05
N TYR A 406 4.62 -12.51 -21.89
CA TYR A 406 4.43 -11.10 -22.24
C TYR A 406 3.24 -10.46 -21.50
N GLY A 407 2.44 -11.25 -20.79
CA GLY A 407 1.31 -10.76 -20.02
C GLY A 407 1.76 -9.80 -18.91
N LEU A 408 0.93 -8.82 -18.63
CA LEU A 408 1.16 -7.87 -17.55
C LEU A 408 1.10 -8.57 -16.20
N SER A 409 2.17 -8.50 -15.40
CA SER A 409 2.28 -9.14 -14.09
C SER A 409 2.83 -8.19 -13.03
N SER A 410 2.60 -8.52 -11.77
CA SER A 410 3.04 -7.74 -10.63
C SER A 410 3.57 -8.66 -9.52
N HIS A 411 4.34 -8.10 -8.61
CA HIS A 411 4.80 -8.80 -7.39
C HIS A 411 3.66 -9.45 -6.61
N THR A 412 2.44 -8.88 -6.63
CA THR A 412 1.27 -9.47 -5.99
C THR A 412 0.93 -10.88 -6.49
N ASP A 413 1.39 -11.24 -7.70
CA ASP A 413 1.09 -12.52 -8.35
C ASP A 413 2.05 -13.65 -7.91
N ILE A 414 3.16 -13.31 -7.26
CA ILE A 414 4.19 -14.27 -6.84
C ILE A 414 3.69 -15.11 -5.67
N LEU A 415 3.11 -14.48 -4.65
CA LEU A 415 2.55 -15.21 -3.50
C LEU A 415 1.50 -16.25 -3.91
N PRO A 416 0.45 -15.93 -4.71
CA PRO A 416 -0.54 -16.93 -5.11
C PRO A 416 0.06 -18.05 -5.96
N ALA A 417 1.10 -17.77 -6.76
CA ALA A 417 1.81 -18.82 -7.49
C ALA A 417 2.47 -19.81 -6.53
N LEU A 418 3.21 -19.34 -5.51
CA LEU A 418 3.81 -20.18 -4.47
C LEU A 418 2.76 -20.97 -3.68
N MET A 419 1.71 -20.28 -3.22
CA MET A 419 0.67 -20.90 -2.39
C MET A 419 -0.11 -21.98 -3.13
N ARG A 420 -0.32 -21.83 -4.44
CA ARG A 420 -1.00 -22.83 -5.25
C ARG A 420 -0.10 -23.95 -5.72
N GLN A 421 1.09 -23.64 -6.23
CA GLN A 421 1.98 -24.65 -6.84
C GLN A 421 2.70 -25.50 -5.79
N ILE A 422 3.11 -24.91 -4.66
CA ILE A 422 3.91 -25.62 -3.65
C ILE A 422 3.03 -26.08 -2.49
N PHE A 423 2.08 -25.26 -2.04
CA PHE A 423 1.29 -25.54 -0.84
C PHE A 423 -0.14 -25.98 -1.13
N HIS A 424 -0.56 -26.03 -2.40
CA HIS A 424 -1.86 -26.53 -2.83
C HIS A 424 -3.03 -25.86 -2.08
N VAL A 425 -2.98 -24.52 -1.91
CA VAL A 425 -4.06 -23.75 -1.29
C VAL A 425 -5.33 -23.85 -2.10
N GLU A 426 -6.46 -24.12 -1.44
CA GLU A 426 -7.78 -24.32 -2.06
C GLU A 426 -8.64 -23.06 -2.04
N ASN A 427 -8.31 -22.09 -1.19
CA ASN A 427 -9.06 -20.84 -1.07
C ASN A 427 -9.04 -20.03 -2.37
N ARG A 428 -10.03 -19.15 -2.52
CA ARG A 428 -10.06 -18.17 -3.61
C ARG A 428 -8.91 -17.16 -3.43
N LEU A 429 -8.36 -16.65 -4.54
CA LEU A 429 -7.30 -15.65 -4.49
C LEU A 429 -7.69 -14.44 -3.63
N MET A 430 -8.92 -13.94 -3.78
CA MET A 430 -9.43 -12.80 -3.01
C MET A 430 -9.49 -12.99 -1.49
N ASP A 431 -9.31 -14.20 -0.98
CA ASP A 431 -9.29 -14.47 0.46
C ASP A 431 -7.90 -14.15 1.08
N TYR A 432 -6.82 -14.11 0.28
CA TYR A 432 -5.46 -13.96 0.80
C TYR A 432 -4.48 -13.15 -0.08
N THR A 433 -4.90 -12.67 -1.25
CA THR A 433 -4.04 -11.87 -2.15
C THR A 433 -4.87 -10.92 -3.01
N GLN A 434 -4.24 -9.88 -3.52
CA GLN A 434 -4.75 -9.02 -4.58
C GLN A 434 -4.16 -9.41 -5.96
N GLY A 435 -3.26 -10.39 -5.96
CA GLY A 435 -2.62 -10.89 -7.17
C GLY A 435 -3.50 -11.80 -8.01
N TYR A 436 -3.05 -11.97 -9.23
CA TYR A 436 -3.62 -12.90 -10.21
C TYR A 436 -2.84 -14.23 -10.21
N ASN A 437 -3.31 -15.20 -10.98
CA ASN A 437 -2.51 -16.37 -11.25
C ASN A 437 -1.37 -16.00 -12.20
N LEU A 438 -0.12 -16.11 -11.76
CA LEU A 438 1.06 -15.71 -12.53
C LEU A 438 1.16 -16.45 -13.89
N PHE A 439 0.57 -17.65 -14.00
CA PHE A 439 0.60 -18.47 -15.20
C PHE A 439 -0.69 -18.36 -16.06
N ASP A 440 -1.63 -17.52 -15.65
CA ASP A 440 -2.82 -17.16 -16.42
C ASP A 440 -3.14 -15.69 -16.17
N LEU A 441 -2.47 -14.84 -16.95
CA LEU A 441 -2.60 -13.37 -16.90
C LEU A 441 -3.56 -12.83 -17.96
N SER A 442 -4.38 -13.71 -18.55
CA SER A 442 -5.34 -13.31 -19.56
C SER A 442 -6.35 -12.30 -19.01
N GLY A 443 -6.58 -11.22 -19.76
CA GLY A 443 -7.54 -10.19 -19.39
C GLY A 443 -7.07 -9.22 -18.31
N ARG A 444 -5.78 -9.19 -17.96
CA ARG A 444 -5.23 -8.19 -17.06
C ARG A 444 -4.75 -6.97 -17.82
N ASP A 445 -5.42 -5.85 -17.63
CA ASP A 445 -5.16 -4.60 -18.36
C ASP A 445 -4.32 -3.60 -17.57
N TRP A 446 -4.18 -3.78 -16.26
CA TRP A 446 -3.44 -2.88 -15.38
C TRP A 446 -2.85 -3.56 -14.15
N VAL A 447 -1.84 -2.93 -13.58
CA VAL A 447 -1.22 -3.25 -12.29
C VAL A 447 -1.12 -2.00 -11.44
N GLN A 448 -0.86 -2.16 -10.15
CA GLN A 448 -0.72 -1.06 -9.22
C GLN A 448 0.65 -1.04 -8.59
N ALA A 449 1.23 0.15 -8.52
CA ALA A 449 2.38 0.48 -7.68
C ALA A 449 1.98 1.62 -6.74
N SER A 450 2.52 1.64 -5.55
CA SER A 450 2.21 2.70 -4.59
C SER A 450 3.37 3.03 -3.66
N ASN A 451 3.31 4.21 -3.11
CA ASN A 451 4.10 4.61 -1.98
C ASN A 451 3.21 5.36 -0.97
N PHE A 452 3.84 6.00 0.00
CA PHE A 452 3.14 6.81 0.99
C PHE A 452 2.23 7.91 0.40
N ASN A 453 2.64 8.54 -0.70
CA ASN A 453 1.99 9.72 -1.28
C ASN A 453 1.03 9.39 -2.41
N TRP A 454 1.35 8.36 -3.20
CA TRP A 454 0.73 8.08 -4.49
C TRP A 454 0.29 6.63 -4.63
N ASN A 455 -0.89 6.47 -5.19
CA ASN A 455 -1.35 5.27 -5.84
C ASN A 455 -1.18 5.44 -7.35
N VAL A 456 -0.48 4.52 -7.99
CA VAL A 456 -0.14 4.58 -9.41
C VAL A 456 -0.74 3.36 -10.11
N ILE A 457 -1.65 3.61 -11.03
CA ILE A 457 -2.23 2.60 -11.90
C ILE A 457 -1.40 2.58 -13.18
N ILE A 458 -0.84 1.44 -13.54
CA ILE A 458 0.00 1.24 -14.71
C ILE A 458 -0.76 0.33 -15.67
N GLN A 459 -1.13 0.85 -16.84
CA GLN A 459 -1.82 0.09 -17.87
C GLN A 459 -0.84 -0.78 -18.70
N SER A 460 -1.37 -1.75 -19.43
CA SER A 460 -0.58 -2.68 -20.24
C SER A 460 0.22 -1.99 -21.35
N ASP A 461 -0.22 -0.82 -21.81
CA ASP A 461 0.49 0.01 -22.77
C ASP A 461 1.59 0.89 -22.15
N GLY A 462 1.72 0.88 -20.83
CA GLY A 462 2.66 1.71 -20.07
C GLY A 462 2.13 3.09 -19.67
N THR A 463 0.90 3.45 -20.02
CA THR A 463 0.24 4.66 -19.53
C THR A 463 0.04 4.56 -18.03
N GLN A 464 0.30 5.67 -17.30
CA GLN A 464 0.17 5.69 -15.85
C GLN A 464 -0.80 6.78 -15.39
N TYR A 465 -1.59 6.45 -14.35
CA TYR A 465 -2.39 7.40 -13.61
C TYR A 465 -1.92 7.44 -12.16
N HIS A 466 -1.36 8.56 -11.74
CA HIS A 466 -0.94 8.80 -10.37
C HIS A 466 -2.04 9.51 -9.61
N ILE A 467 -2.48 8.96 -8.50
CA ILE A 467 -3.56 9.51 -7.68
C ILE A 467 -3.03 9.70 -6.26
N ASN A 468 -2.99 10.92 -5.77
CA ASN A 468 -2.56 11.17 -4.41
C ASN A 468 -3.73 11.05 -3.40
N ARG A 469 -3.39 11.02 -2.10
CA ARG A 469 -4.39 10.92 -1.01
C ARG A 469 -5.38 12.10 -0.94
N LYS A 470 -5.03 13.25 -1.55
CA LYS A 470 -5.94 14.42 -1.64
C LYS A 470 -6.84 14.34 -2.87
N GLY A 471 -6.59 13.36 -3.76
CA GLY A 471 -7.30 13.12 -4.97
C GLY A 471 -6.88 13.94 -6.17
N ASN A 472 -5.77 14.58 -6.07
CA ASN A 472 -5.16 15.11 -7.26
C ASN A 472 -4.62 13.93 -8.08
N TYR A 473 -4.77 14.03 -9.36
CA TYR A 473 -4.27 13.01 -10.28
C TYR A 473 -3.34 13.65 -11.32
N LYS A 474 -2.47 12.81 -11.86
CA LYS A 474 -1.59 13.10 -12.98
C LYS A 474 -1.63 11.91 -13.92
N LYS A 475 -1.56 12.19 -15.23
CA LYS A 475 -1.44 11.17 -16.26
C LYS A 475 -0.04 11.25 -16.88
N PHE A 476 0.58 10.11 -17.08
CA PHE A 476 1.87 10.00 -17.76
C PHE A 476 1.73 9.05 -18.94
N ASN A 477 2.39 9.39 -20.04
CA ASN A 477 2.50 8.50 -21.20
C ASN A 477 3.54 7.38 -20.93
N PRO A 478 3.70 6.38 -21.84
CA PRO A 478 4.67 5.31 -21.66
C PRO A 478 6.13 5.77 -21.55
N ASN A 479 6.47 6.98 -21.98
CA ASN A 479 7.81 7.59 -21.83
C ASN A 479 7.96 8.35 -20.52
N TYR A 480 6.97 8.28 -19.61
CA TYR A 480 6.93 9.00 -18.35
C TYR A 480 6.90 10.53 -18.49
N GLU A 481 6.27 11.03 -19.55
CA GLU A 481 6.02 12.47 -19.75
C GLU A 481 4.62 12.80 -19.26
N GLU A 482 4.50 13.84 -18.41
CA GLU A 482 3.22 14.29 -17.87
C GLU A 482 2.33 14.84 -18.99
N GLN A 483 1.11 14.31 -19.11
CA GLN A 483 0.12 14.72 -20.08
C GLN A 483 -0.86 15.72 -19.45
N SER A 484 -1.39 16.62 -20.26
CA SER A 484 -2.47 17.49 -19.82
C SER A 484 -3.69 16.66 -19.41
N SER A 485 -4.25 17.01 -18.29
CA SER A 485 -5.22 16.42 -17.40
C SER A 485 -6.43 15.68 -17.98
N ASP A 486 -6.24 14.57 -18.70
CA ASP A 486 -7.32 13.61 -18.88
C ASP A 486 -7.53 12.83 -17.59
N ARG A 487 -8.77 12.79 -17.11
CA ARG A 487 -9.12 12.06 -15.89
C ARG A 487 -8.94 10.55 -16.10
N PRO A 488 -8.55 9.82 -15.04
CA PRO A 488 -8.55 8.37 -15.11
C PRO A 488 -9.98 7.88 -15.40
N PRO A 489 -10.15 6.82 -16.22
CA PRO A 489 -11.45 6.22 -16.44
C PRO A 489 -12.10 5.85 -15.11
N LEU A 490 -13.33 6.26 -14.89
CA LEU A 490 -14.03 6.08 -13.62
C LEU A 490 -14.11 4.61 -13.19
N GLY A 491 -14.36 3.69 -14.15
CA GLY A 491 -14.38 2.25 -13.87
C GLY A 491 -13.07 1.76 -13.28
N LEU A 492 -11.96 2.12 -13.90
CA LEU A 492 -10.60 1.78 -13.44
C LEU A 492 -10.31 2.32 -12.03
N PHE A 493 -10.73 3.56 -11.78
CA PHE A 493 -10.58 4.18 -10.47
C PHE A 493 -11.37 3.44 -9.39
N LEU A 494 -12.65 3.12 -9.64
CA LEU A 494 -13.50 2.42 -8.68
C LEU A 494 -12.99 0.99 -8.40
N GLU A 495 -12.53 0.29 -9.42
CA GLU A 495 -11.94 -1.04 -9.29
C GLU A 495 -10.67 -1.00 -8.42
N THR A 496 -9.78 -0.04 -8.66
CA THR A 496 -8.58 0.18 -7.85
C THR A 496 -8.92 0.46 -6.39
N PHE A 497 -9.93 1.31 -6.13
CA PHE A 497 -10.37 1.60 -4.76
C PHE A 497 -10.99 0.39 -4.05
N GLN A 498 -11.76 -0.43 -4.76
CA GLN A 498 -12.27 -1.68 -4.19
C GLN A 498 -11.13 -2.62 -3.80
N LEU A 499 -10.12 -2.71 -4.66
CA LEU A 499 -8.93 -3.52 -4.41
C LEU A 499 -8.14 -2.98 -3.21
N ASP A 500 -7.95 -1.66 -3.12
CA ASP A 500 -7.23 -1.00 -2.03
C ASP A 500 -7.88 -1.20 -0.66
N ASN A 501 -9.18 -1.40 -0.62
CA ASN A 501 -9.94 -1.62 0.61
C ASN A 501 -10.24 -3.11 0.90
N GLN A 502 -9.76 -4.01 0.06
CA GLN A 502 -10.13 -5.42 0.12
C GLN A 502 -9.83 -6.06 1.48
N PHE A 503 -8.69 -5.76 2.09
CA PHE A 503 -8.21 -6.38 3.33
C PHE A 503 -8.26 -5.46 4.55
N PHE A 504 -8.89 -4.30 4.48
CA PHE A 504 -9.14 -3.51 5.68
C PHE A 504 -10.36 -4.04 6.44
N GLU A 505 -10.30 -4.03 7.78
CA GLU A 505 -11.47 -4.30 8.63
C GLU A 505 -12.58 -3.29 8.30
N LYS A 506 -13.81 -3.79 8.19
CA LYS A 506 -15.00 -2.99 7.93
C LYS A 506 -15.58 -2.48 9.23
#